data_6c015180076b190e2f4a30fa4bf2618e
#
_entry.id   6c015180076b190e2f4a30fa4bf2618e
#
_cell.length_a   1.000
_cell.length_b   1.000
_cell.length_c   1.000
_cell.angle_alpha   90.00
_cell.angle_beta   90.00
_cell.angle_gamma   90.00
#
_symmetry.space_group_name_H-M   'P 1'
#
loop_
_entity.id
_entity.type
_entity.pdbx_description
1 polymer ?
#
loop_
_entity_poly.entity_id
_entity_poly.type
_entity_poly.pdbx_seq_one_letter_code
_entity_poly.pdbx_strand_id
1 'polypeptide(L)'
;PIDLDKIGTTLGLETRWYVSDTPAQLKHLFSELYSAAETEPICYFKIKAIELLYHMDQLTQINGCDLKYFDKKQIQTTKAIREYLISHLDEKVSLEQLAKEAHLNLSVFHLVFSHIYGDTPYAYLKKYKMNLAAQWLSEDKMKIGDIALELGYSNASKFAKAFQSVYGMLPKDYRKNK
;
A
#
# COMPACT_ATOMS: atom_id res chain seq x y z
N PRO A 1 -20.57 -10.29 -25.61
CA PRO A 1 -19.24 -10.91 -25.43
C PRO A 1 -18.28 -9.89 -24.82
N ILE A 2 -17.42 -10.34 -23.91
CA ILE A 2 -16.38 -9.50 -23.29
C ILE A 2 -15.36 -9.18 -24.38
N ASP A 3 -15.09 -7.88 -24.60
CA ASP A 3 -14.14 -7.40 -25.61
C ASP A 3 -12.80 -7.07 -24.93
N LEU A 4 -11.84 -7.98 -25.05
CA LEU A 4 -10.53 -7.82 -24.40
C LEU A 4 -9.69 -6.68 -25.01
N ASP A 5 -9.82 -6.44 -26.32
CA ASP A 5 -9.09 -5.37 -27.00
C ASP A 5 -9.63 -4.00 -26.55
N LYS A 6 -10.94 -3.89 -26.39
CA LYS A 6 -11.59 -2.70 -25.86
C LYS A 6 -11.17 -2.44 -24.40
N ILE A 7 -11.12 -3.48 -23.56
CA ILE A 7 -10.63 -3.37 -22.17
C ILE A 7 -9.19 -2.88 -22.18
N GLY A 8 -8.32 -3.50 -22.96
CA GLY A 8 -6.89 -3.15 -23.07
C GLY A 8 -6.68 -1.71 -23.52
N THR A 9 -7.35 -1.28 -24.57
CA THR A 9 -7.24 0.08 -25.13
C THR A 9 -7.87 1.14 -24.20
N THR A 10 -9.06 0.88 -23.69
CA THR A 10 -9.77 1.85 -22.81
C THR A 10 -9.03 2.06 -21.49
N LEU A 11 -8.50 1.00 -20.90
CA LEU A 11 -7.70 1.08 -19.67
C LEU A 11 -6.23 1.44 -19.93
N GLY A 12 -5.80 1.55 -21.18
CA GLY A 12 -4.43 1.94 -21.55
C GLY A 12 -3.36 1.00 -20.99
N LEU A 13 -3.65 -0.30 -20.88
CA LEU A 13 -2.81 -1.27 -20.17
C LEU A 13 -1.44 -1.51 -20.81
N GLU A 14 -1.23 -1.12 -22.07
CA GLU A 14 0.04 -1.27 -22.77
C GLU A 14 1.11 -0.30 -22.27
N THR A 15 0.73 0.96 -22.03
CA THR A 15 1.67 2.06 -21.74
C THR A 15 1.46 2.71 -20.38
N ARG A 16 0.25 2.60 -19.82
CA ARG A 16 -0.14 3.25 -18.57
C ARG A 16 -0.76 2.24 -17.63
N TRP A 17 -0.56 2.43 -16.34
CA TRP A 17 -1.25 1.67 -15.32
C TRP A 17 -2.40 2.47 -14.75
N TYR A 18 -3.53 1.82 -14.68
CA TYR A 18 -4.72 2.34 -14.07
C TYR A 18 -4.68 2.15 -12.56
N VAL A 19 -4.89 3.23 -11.83
CA VAL A 19 -5.06 3.19 -10.36
C VAL A 19 -6.37 3.87 -10.03
N SER A 20 -7.29 3.16 -9.39
CA SER A 20 -8.56 3.70 -8.92
C SER A 20 -8.92 3.12 -7.56
N ASP A 21 -9.90 3.73 -6.92
CA ASP A 21 -10.60 3.08 -5.82
C ASP A 21 -11.22 1.78 -6.31
N THR A 22 -10.86 0.68 -5.67
CA THR A 22 -11.37 -0.64 -6.07
C THR A 22 -12.86 -0.72 -5.77
N PRO A 23 -13.74 -0.93 -6.76
CA PRO A 23 -15.16 -1.12 -6.54
C PRO A 23 -15.44 -2.26 -5.55
N ALA A 24 -16.54 -2.15 -4.80
CA ALA A 24 -16.90 -3.15 -3.77
C ALA A 24 -16.97 -4.57 -4.33
N GLN A 25 -17.45 -4.74 -5.56
CA GLN A 25 -17.54 -6.03 -6.26
C GLN A 25 -16.14 -6.65 -6.47
N LEU A 26 -15.17 -5.84 -6.92
CA LEU A 26 -13.80 -6.32 -7.10
C LEU A 26 -13.11 -6.61 -5.77
N LYS A 27 -13.38 -5.83 -4.72
CA LYS A 27 -12.87 -6.14 -3.37
C LYS A 27 -13.38 -7.49 -2.89
N HIS A 28 -14.65 -7.78 -3.10
CA HIS A 28 -15.26 -9.05 -2.76
C HIS A 28 -14.63 -10.20 -3.54
N LEU A 29 -14.53 -10.06 -4.87
CA LEU A 29 -13.89 -11.03 -5.75
C LEU A 29 -12.46 -11.38 -5.31
N PHE A 30 -11.64 -10.36 -5.00
CA PHE A 30 -10.27 -10.60 -4.53
C PHE A 30 -10.23 -11.27 -3.15
N SER A 31 -11.15 -10.93 -2.25
CA SER A 31 -11.28 -11.59 -0.96
C SER A 31 -11.61 -13.09 -1.10
N GLU A 32 -12.54 -13.43 -2.00
CA GLU A 32 -12.88 -14.81 -2.31
C GLU A 32 -11.69 -15.57 -2.93
N LEU A 33 -11.01 -14.96 -3.92
CA LEU A 33 -9.83 -15.55 -4.55
C LEU A 33 -8.71 -15.82 -3.54
N TYR A 34 -8.49 -14.89 -2.61
CA TYR A 34 -7.48 -15.06 -1.57
C TYR A 34 -7.83 -16.18 -0.60
N SER A 35 -9.10 -16.25 -0.19
CA SER A 35 -9.58 -17.29 0.73
C SER A 35 -9.59 -18.70 0.09
N ALA A 36 -9.77 -18.77 -1.22
CA ALA A 36 -9.86 -20.00 -2.00
C ALA A 36 -8.50 -20.57 -2.45
N ALA A 37 -7.39 -19.81 -2.28
CA ALA A 37 -6.11 -20.08 -2.93
C ALA A 37 -5.53 -21.48 -2.63
N GLU A 38 -5.84 -22.06 -1.47
CA GLU A 38 -5.34 -23.36 -1.06
C GLU A 38 -6.39 -24.48 -1.11
N THR A 39 -7.66 -24.17 -1.35
CA THR A 39 -8.78 -25.11 -1.15
C THR A 39 -9.57 -25.42 -2.42
N GLU A 40 -9.60 -24.48 -3.38
CA GLU A 40 -10.50 -24.59 -4.53
C GLU A 40 -9.80 -25.14 -5.78
N PRO A 41 -10.53 -25.92 -6.61
CA PRO A 41 -9.99 -26.49 -7.85
C PRO A 41 -9.77 -25.42 -8.92
N ILE A 42 -8.93 -25.72 -9.92
CA ILE A 42 -8.58 -24.81 -11.02
C ILE A 42 -9.80 -24.26 -11.79
N CYS A 43 -10.90 -25.01 -11.85
CA CYS A 43 -12.12 -24.55 -12.51
C CYS A 43 -12.76 -23.35 -11.81
N TYR A 44 -12.67 -23.27 -10.47
CA TYR A 44 -13.10 -22.12 -9.69
C TYR A 44 -12.37 -20.84 -10.14
N PHE A 45 -11.04 -20.90 -10.23
CA PHE A 45 -10.22 -19.76 -10.65
C PHE A 45 -10.51 -19.32 -12.09
N LYS A 46 -10.85 -20.25 -12.99
CA LYS A 46 -11.28 -19.92 -14.37
C LYS A 46 -12.58 -19.14 -14.37
N ILE A 47 -13.55 -19.52 -13.54
CA ILE A 47 -14.83 -18.78 -13.41
C ILE A 47 -14.56 -17.39 -12.85
N LYS A 48 -13.74 -17.29 -11.79
CA LYS A 48 -13.39 -16.00 -11.18
C LYS A 48 -12.59 -15.08 -12.11
N ALA A 49 -11.79 -15.65 -13.02
CA ALA A 49 -11.12 -14.87 -14.06
C ALA A 49 -12.12 -14.27 -15.05
N ILE A 50 -13.18 -15.01 -15.45
CA ILE A 50 -14.24 -14.50 -16.31
C ILE A 50 -15.05 -13.39 -15.59
N GLU A 51 -15.35 -13.58 -14.32
CA GLU A 51 -16.02 -12.58 -13.47
C GLU A 51 -15.18 -11.30 -13.35
N LEU A 52 -13.86 -11.42 -13.16
CA LEU A 52 -12.93 -10.30 -13.17
C LEU A 52 -12.99 -9.52 -14.50
N LEU A 53 -12.89 -10.23 -15.62
CA LEU A 53 -12.97 -9.62 -16.95
C LEU A 53 -14.31 -8.91 -17.18
N TYR A 54 -15.43 -9.49 -16.72
CA TYR A 54 -16.74 -8.85 -16.76
C TYR A 54 -16.75 -7.53 -15.99
N HIS A 55 -16.23 -7.52 -14.76
CA HIS A 55 -16.16 -6.29 -13.97
C HIS A 55 -15.23 -5.25 -14.59
N MET A 56 -14.12 -5.67 -15.20
CA MET A 56 -13.22 -4.75 -15.92
C MET A 56 -13.92 -4.14 -17.14
N ASP A 57 -14.72 -4.91 -17.88
CA ASP A 57 -15.52 -4.39 -18.99
C ASP A 57 -16.55 -3.35 -18.52
N GLN A 58 -17.21 -3.59 -17.38
CA GLN A 58 -18.14 -2.60 -16.79
C GLN A 58 -17.42 -1.30 -16.38
N LEU A 59 -16.20 -1.37 -15.87
CA LEU A 59 -15.40 -0.17 -15.55
C LEU A 59 -15.15 0.69 -16.79
N THR A 60 -15.00 0.10 -17.97
CA THR A 60 -14.82 0.86 -19.22
C THR A 60 -16.07 1.62 -19.66
N GLN A 61 -17.24 1.26 -19.13
CA GLN A 61 -18.54 1.86 -19.47
C GLN A 61 -18.94 2.99 -18.53
N ILE A 62 -18.28 3.13 -17.39
CA ILE A 62 -18.56 4.20 -16.42
C ILE A 62 -17.89 5.49 -16.92
N ASN A 63 -18.62 6.22 -17.77
CA ASN A 63 -18.27 7.57 -18.19
C ASN A 63 -18.35 8.49 -16.96
N GLY A 64 -17.21 8.96 -16.44
CA GLY A 64 -17.16 9.96 -15.38
C GLY A 64 -16.44 9.56 -14.09
N CYS A 65 -15.89 8.36 -13.97
CA CYS A 65 -14.88 8.10 -12.94
C CYS A 65 -13.63 8.93 -13.26
N ASP A 66 -13.11 9.62 -12.25
CA ASP A 66 -11.83 10.35 -12.31
C ASP A 66 -10.69 9.32 -12.41
N LEU A 67 -10.58 8.67 -13.59
CA LEU A 67 -9.59 7.66 -13.89
C LEU A 67 -8.23 8.36 -13.93
N LYS A 68 -7.44 8.25 -12.87
CA LYS A 68 -6.08 8.80 -12.86
C LYS A 68 -5.15 7.78 -13.48
N TYR A 69 -4.67 8.11 -14.67
CA TYR A 69 -3.65 7.33 -15.37
C TYR A 69 -2.27 7.84 -14.95
N PHE A 70 -1.44 6.91 -14.52
CA PHE A 70 -0.04 7.18 -14.24
C PHE A 70 0.86 6.43 -15.22
N ASP A 71 1.97 7.04 -15.56
CA ASP A 71 3.01 6.39 -16.34
C ASP A 71 3.54 5.17 -15.59
N LYS A 72 3.74 4.05 -16.30
CA LYS A 72 4.26 2.80 -15.73
C LYS A 72 5.57 3.03 -14.97
N LYS A 73 6.45 3.90 -15.51
CA LYS A 73 7.71 4.24 -14.88
C LYS A 73 7.50 4.99 -13.56
N GLN A 74 6.54 5.93 -13.49
CA GLN A 74 6.21 6.64 -12.25
C GLN A 74 5.75 5.69 -11.15
N ILE A 75 4.90 4.72 -11.49
CA ILE A 75 4.42 3.69 -10.54
C ILE A 75 5.58 2.80 -10.07
N GLN A 76 6.42 2.32 -11.00
CA GLN A 76 7.56 1.47 -10.65
C GLN A 76 8.56 2.20 -9.77
N THR A 77 8.89 3.45 -10.12
CA THR A 77 9.76 4.32 -9.32
C THR A 77 9.19 4.57 -7.92
N THR A 78 7.89 4.86 -7.82
CA THR A 78 7.21 5.05 -6.53
C THR A 78 7.27 3.79 -5.66
N LYS A 79 7.08 2.61 -6.26
CA LYS A 79 7.23 1.33 -5.55
C LYS A 79 8.67 1.11 -5.07
N ALA A 80 9.66 1.40 -5.91
CA ALA A 80 11.08 1.27 -5.53
C ALA A 80 11.45 2.21 -4.38
N ILE A 81 10.99 3.46 -4.40
CA ILE A 81 11.18 4.41 -3.29
C ILE A 81 10.54 3.87 -2.01
N ARG A 82 9.32 3.33 -2.08
CA ARG A 82 8.66 2.73 -0.91
C ARG A 82 9.46 1.56 -0.34
N GLU A 83 9.97 0.64 -1.18
CA GLU A 83 10.81 -0.48 -0.71
C GLU A 83 12.07 0.03 -0.02
N TYR A 84 12.73 1.05 -0.59
CA TYR A 84 13.89 1.69 0.05
C TYR A 84 13.52 2.26 1.43
N LEU A 85 12.41 2.98 1.54
CA LEU A 85 11.97 3.59 2.80
C LEU A 85 11.66 2.56 3.89
N ILE A 86 11.08 1.42 3.56
CA ILE A 86 10.78 0.36 4.55
C ILE A 86 11.99 -0.48 4.92
N SER A 87 13.05 -0.50 4.10
CA SER A 87 14.31 -1.16 4.42
C SER A 87 15.29 -0.29 5.22
N HIS A 88 15.03 1.03 5.33
CA HIS A 88 15.88 2.01 6.03
C HIS A 88 15.04 2.81 7.05
N LEU A 89 14.33 2.09 7.94
CA LEU A 89 13.41 2.71 8.90
C LEU A 89 14.12 3.51 9.99
N ASP A 90 15.35 3.19 10.32
CA ASP A 90 16.20 3.87 11.29
C ASP A 90 16.79 5.18 10.75
N GLU A 91 16.83 5.36 9.44
CA GLU A 91 17.40 6.52 8.79
C GLU A 91 16.42 7.70 8.65
N LYS A 92 16.99 8.92 8.68
CA LYS A 92 16.25 10.13 8.32
C LYS A 92 16.36 10.38 6.82
N VAL A 93 15.53 9.71 6.07
CA VAL A 93 15.51 9.81 4.60
C VAL A 93 14.68 11.01 4.15
N SER A 94 15.22 11.83 3.25
CA SER A 94 14.50 12.91 2.59
C SER A 94 13.75 12.38 1.38
N LEU A 95 12.41 12.46 1.39
CA LEU A 95 11.58 12.09 0.24
C LEU A 95 11.89 12.95 -0.99
N GLU A 96 12.21 14.22 -0.78
CA GLU A 96 12.57 15.15 -1.86
C GLU A 96 13.85 14.72 -2.55
N GLN A 97 14.86 14.31 -1.76
CA GLN A 97 16.12 13.82 -2.32
C GLN A 97 15.91 12.51 -3.09
N LEU A 98 15.18 11.54 -2.53
CA LEU A 98 14.89 10.27 -3.21
C LEU A 98 14.11 10.49 -4.52
N ALA A 99 13.10 11.35 -4.51
CA ALA A 99 12.33 11.65 -5.70
C ALA A 99 13.22 12.31 -6.78
N LYS A 100 14.11 13.25 -6.38
CA LYS A 100 15.05 13.91 -7.27
C LYS A 100 16.06 12.92 -7.88
N GLU A 101 16.65 12.05 -7.07
CA GLU A 101 17.59 11.01 -7.54
C GLU A 101 16.92 10.02 -8.50
N ALA A 102 15.66 9.72 -8.26
CA ALA A 102 14.85 8.87 -9.13
C ALA A 102 14.24 9.60 -10.34
N HIS A 103 14.61 10.87 -10.57
CA HIS A 103 14.07 11.72 -11.64
C HIS A 103 12.54 11.80 -11.65
N LEU A 104 11.92 11.78 -10.46
CA LEU A 104 10.49 11.89 -10.26
C LEU A 104 10.15 13.21 -9.57
N ASN A 105 9.17 13.95 -10.10
CA ASN A 105 8.69 15.15 -9.44
C ASN A 105 8.04 14.77 -8.09
N LEU A 106 8.38 15.50 -7.02
CA LEU A 106 7.91 15.21 -5.66
C LEU A 106 6.37 15.23 -5.55
N SER A 107 5.70 16.17 -6.21
CA SER A 107 4.23 16.24 -6.20
C SER A 107 3.60 15.04 -6.92
N VAL A 108 4.19 14.61 -8.03
CA VAL A 108 3.77 13.40 -8.75
C VAL A 108 4.02 12.18 -7.88
N PHE A 109 5.18 12.08 -7.19
CA PHE A 109 5.45 10.99 -6.24
C PHE A 109 4.38 10.92 -5.15
N HIS A 110 4.06 12.03 -4.50
CA HIS A 110 3.01 12.07 -3.47
C HIS A 110 1.65 11.65 -4.01
N LEU A 111 1.30 12.11 -5.21
CA LEU A 111 0.04 11.77 -5.85
C LEU A 111 -0.06 10.29 -6.17
N VAL A 112 0.96 9.74 -6.85
CA VAL A 112 1.03 8.31 -7.22
C VAL A 112 1.04 7.43 -5.96
N PHE A 113 1.85 7.81 -4.96
CA PHE A 113 1.95 7.07 -3.71
C PHE A 113 0.61 6.98 -2.99
N SER A 114 -0.08 8.13 -2.85
CA SER A 114 -1.38 8.16 -2.16
C SER A 114 -2.46 7.37 -2.89
N HIS A 115 -2.41 7.32 -4.23
CA HIS A 115 -3.32 6.49 -5.01
C HIS A 115 -3.03 4.99 -4.88
N ILE A 116 -1.76 4.59 -4.81
CA ILE A 116 -1.40 3.17 -4.69
C ILE A 116 -1.64 2.64 -3.27
N TYR A 117 -1.29 3.44 -2.25
CA TYR A 117 -1.23 2.97 -0.85
C TYR A 117 -2.31 3.57 0.06
N GLY A 118 -3.15 4.47 -0.46
CA GLY A 118 -4.27 5.06 0.28
C GLY A 118 -3.89 6.15 1.29
N ASP A 119 -2.60 6.42 1.47
CA ASP A 119 -2.07 7.37 2.45
C ASP A 119 -0.91 8.19 1.86
N THR A 120 -0.63 9.34 2.47
CA THR A 120 0.61 10.07 2.15
C THR A 120 1.84 9.23 2.58
N PRO A 121 3.01 9.41 1.93
CA PRO A 121 4.22 8.65 2.28
C PRO A 121 4.58 8.69 3.77
N TYR A 122 4.47 9.85 4.40
CA TYR A 122 4.76 10.00 5.84
C TYR A 122 3.73 9.30 6.73
N ALA A 123 2.44 9.38 6.40
CA ALA A 123 1.39 8.70 7.14
C ALA A 123 1.52 7.18 7.02
N TYR A 124 1.80 6.71 5.81
CA TYR A 124 2.05 5.30 5.52
C TYR A 124 3.24 4.76 6.33
N LEU A 125 4.40 5.43 6.26
CA LEU A 125 5.59 5.04 7.01
C LEU A 125 5.36 5.05 8.52
N LYS A 126 4.64 6.05 9.03
CA LYS A 126 4.28 6.10 10.44
C LYS A 126 3.45 4.87 10.84
N LYS A 127 2.40 4.54 10.08
CA LYS A 127 1.57 3.35 10.33
C LYS A 127 2.41 2.07 10.25
N TYR A 128 3.26 1.95 9.23
CA TYR A 128 4.12 0.80 9.03
C TYR A 128 5.06 0.59 10.24
N LYS A 129 5.77 1.65 10.69
CA LYS A 129 6.63 1.63 11.88
C LYS A 129 5.86 1.22 13.13
N MET A 130 4.63 1.73 13.32
CA MET A 130 3.82 1.40 14.50
C MET A 130 3.30 -0.03 14.47
N ASN A 131 2.97 -0.57 13.30
CA ASN A 131 2.57 -1.98 13.17
C ASN A 131 3.74 -2.91 13.49
N LEU A 132 4.94 -2.60 13.01
CA LEU A 132 6.16 -3.35 13.33
C LEU A 132 6.49 -3.26 14.82
N ALA A 133 6.35 -2.06 15.41
CA ALA A 133 6.49 -1.87 16.86
C ALA A 133 5.52 -2.72 17.66
N ALA A 134 4.25 -2.78 17.25
CA ALA A 134 3.23 -3.59 17.90
C ALA A 134 3.58 -5.09 17.86
N GLN A 135 4.11 -5.58 16.74
CA GLN A 135 4.62 -6.94 16.64
C GLN A 135 5.77 -7.18 17.63
N TRP A 136 6.81 -6.34 17.64
CA TRP A 136 7.96 -6.51 18.53
C TRP A 136 7.61 -6.35 20.03
N LEU A 137 6.66 -5.45 20.35
CA LEU A 137 6.12 -5.34 21.71
C LEU A 137 5.41 -6.61 22.14
N SER A 138 4.77 -7.27 21.17
CA SER A 138 4.03 -8.49 21.38
C SER A 138 4.94 -9.71 21.61
N GLU A 139 6.10 -9.73 20.98
CA GLU A 139 7.12 -10.79 21.16
C GLU A 139 7.88 -10.65 22.48
N ASP A 140 7.81 -9.49 23.12
CA ASP A 140 8.47 -9.11 24.40
C ASP A 140 9.99 -9.38 24.47
N LYS A 141 10.65 -9.40 23.29
CA LYS A 141 12.10 -9.68 23.19
C LYS A 141 12.98 -8.44 23.26
N MET A 142 12.42 -7.25 23.03
CA MET A 142 13.15 -6.00 22.94
C MET A 142 12.66 -4.98 23.96
N LYS A 143 13.56 -4.14 24.48
CA LYS A 143 13.18 -3.00 25.33
C LYS A 143 12.49 -1.92 24.47
N ILE A 144 11.54 -1.19 25.06
CA ILE A 144 10.80 -0.13 24.35
C ILE A 144 11.73 0.94 23.78
N GLY A 145 12.85 1.24 24.48
CA GLY A 145 13.86 2.17 24.01
C GLY A 145 14.58 1.68 22.75
N ASP A 146 14.91 0.39 22.70
CA ASP A 146 15.60 -0.23 21.56
C ASP A 146 14.66 -0.27 20.33
N ILE A 147 13.39 -0.63 20.54
CA ILE A 147 12.35 -0.56 19.48
C ILE A 147 12.26 0.87 18.91
N ALA A 148 12.30 1.89 19.78
CA ALA A 148 12.25 3.28 19.33
C ALA A 148 13.45 3.63 18.45
N LEU A 149 14.64 3.19 18.79
CA LEU A 149 15.88 3.45 18.02
C LEU A 149 15.86 2.73 16.68
N GLU A 150 15.51 1.45 16.64
CA GLU A 150 15.40 0.64 15.42
C GLU A 150 14.38 1.22 14.42
N LEU A 151 13.36 1.90 14.92
CA LEU A 151 12.37 2.59 14.08
C LEU A 151 12.73 4.05 13.77
N GLY A 152 13.96 4.48 14.10
CA GLY A 152 14.48 5.80 13.78
C GLY A 152 13.94 6.95 14.64
N TYR A 153 13.41 6.66 15.83
CA TYR A 153 12.99 7.68 16.77
C TYR A 153 14.16 8.14 17.65
N SER A 154 14.38 9.44 17.73
CA SER A 154 15.48 10.02 18.51
C SER A 154 15.36 9.78 20.03
N ASN A 155 14.19 9.44 20.54
CA ASN A 155 13.96 9.07 21.93
C ASN A 155 12.62 8.32 22.10
N ALA A 156 12.52 7.59 23.22
CA ALA A 156 11.34 6.79 23.55
C ALA A 156 10.05 7.62 23.75
N SER A 157 10.16 8.91 24.14
CA SER A 157 8.99 9.76 24.33
C SER A 157 8.32 10.12 23.00
N LYS A 158 9.10 10.44 21.96
CA LYS A 158 8.58 10.69 20.61
C LYS A 158 7.94 9.43 20.01
N PHE A 159 8.59 8.29 20.21
CA PHE A 159 8.04 6.98 19.83
C PHE A 159 6.72 6.70 20.55
N ALA A 160 6.66 6.86 21.87
CA ALA A 160 5.45 6.61 22.65
C ALA A 160 4.25 7.47 22.19
N LYS A 161 4.48 8.77 21.89
CA LYS A 161 3.45 9.65 21.33
C LYS A 161 2.99 9.19 19.94
N ALA A 162 3.92 8.78 19.07
CA ALA A 162 3.60 8.27 17.75
C ALA A 162 2.79 6.96 17.84
N PHE A 163 3.18 6.04 18.72
CA PHE A 163 2.48 4.79 18.96
C PHE A 163 1.07 5.03 19.50
N GLN A 164 0.95 5.87 20.52
CA GLN A 164 -0.34 6.24 21.09
C GLN A 164 -1.30 6.88 20.06
N SER A 165 -0.75 7.68 19.12
CA SER A 165 -1.58 8.29 18.06
C SER A 165 -2.16 7.27 17.05
N VAL A 166 -1.62 6.05 16.98
CA VAL A 166 -2.08 4.98 16.08
C VAL A 166 -2.89 3.93 16.83
N TYR A 167 -2.43 3.53 18.01
CA TYR A 167 -3.04 2.45 18.79
C TYR A 167 -3.90 2.92 19.97
N GLY A 168 -4.00 4.23 20.22
CA GLY A 168 -4.82 4.79 21.31
C GLY A 168 -4.25 4.62 22.72
N MET A 169 -3.15 3.84 22.87
CA MET A 169 -2.53 3.53 24.17
C MET A 169 -1.01 3.60 24.10
N LEU A 170 -0.35 3.71 25.26
CA LEU A 170 1.10 3.74 25.32
C LEU A 170 1.72 2.35 25.04
N PRO A 171 2.95 2.29 24.49
CA PRO A 171 3.64 1.02 24.21
C PRO A 171 3.75 0.11 25.43
N LYS A 172 3.94 0.69 26.63
CA LYS A 172 4.03 -0.04 27.90
C LYS A 172 2.72 -0.76 28.23
N ASP A 173 1.59 -0.08 27.99
CA ASP A 173 0.27 -0.63 28.29
C ASP A 173 -0.13 -1.67 27.25
N TYR A 174 0.21 -1.43 25.98
CA TYR A 174 0.02 -2.40 24.91
C TYR A 174 0.74 -3.72 25.20
N ARG A 175 1.99 -3.68 25.67
CA ARG A 175 2.77 -4.86 26.08
C ARG A 175 2.13 -5.65 27.22
N LYS A 176 1.47 -4.98 28.17
CA LYS A 176 0.86 -5.63 29.34
C LYS A 176 -0.49 -6.29 29.04
N ASN A 177 -1.19 -5.82 28.00
CA ASN A 177 -2.54 -6.26 27.67
C ASN A 177 -2.57 -7.50 26.78
N LYS A 178 -1.48 -8.28 26.80
CA LYS A 178 -1.36 -9.56 26.09
C LYS A 178 -1.46 -10.77 26.98
#